data_d70492e77b82bef778cfe43369e9f32e
#
_entry.id   d70492e77b82bef778cfe43369e9f32e
#
_cell.length_a   1.000
_cell.length_b   1.000
_cell.length_c   1.000
_cell.angle_alpha   90.00
_cell.angle_beta   90.00
_cell.angle_gamma   90.00
#
_symmetry.space_group_name_H-M   'P 1'
#
loop_
_entity.id
_entity.type
_entity.pdbx_description
1 polymer ?
#
loop_
_entity_poly.entity_id
_entity_poly.type
_entity_poly.pdbx_seq_one_letter_code
_entity_poly.pdbx_strand_id
1 'polypeptide(L)'
;MYEVFGPEQEAARSRNRSVVARYMQTRGLDRLRRHELFTQDGEGGLWTTETGEPIMIKGKDRLAEHAVWSLECFPDWSWFNIEIFDTQDPDRFWVECDGAGIIRFAGYPEGRYENHFIHFFRFVDGKISQQREFMNPCQQFRALGIAVPNVIREGIPT
;
A
#
# COMPACT_ATOMS: atom_id res chain seq x y z
N MET A 1 13.68 -14.45 -24.78
CA MET A 1 12.41 -14.86 -25.41
C MET A 1 11.29 -14.36 -24.51
N TYR A 2 10.44 -13.48 -25.03
CA TYR A 2 9.28 -13.03 -24.29
C TYR A 2 8.19 -14.12 -24.42
N GLU A 3 7.72 -14.66 -23.29
CA GLU A 3 6.53 -15.52 -23.31
C GLU A 3 5.34 -14.68 -23.80
N VAL A 4 4.73 -15.12 -24.89
CA VAL A 4 3.48 -14.54 -25.36
C VAL A 4 2.37 -15.19 -24.53
N PHE A 5 1.79 -14.41 -23.64
CA PHE A 5 0.66 -14.86 -22.84
C PHE A 5 -0.56 -15.11 -23.72
N GLY A 6 -1.31 -16.17 -23.43
CA GLY A 6 -2.54 -16.46 -24.11
C GLY A 6 -3.66 -15.44 -23.82
N PRO A 7 -4.74 -15.41 -24.63
CA PRO A 7 -5.84 -14.44 -24.44
C PRO A 7 -6.48 -14.45 -23.05
N GLU A 8 -6.55 -15.60 -22.41
CA GLU A 8 -7.10 -15.74 -21.05
C GLU A 8 -6.20 -15.07 -19.99
N GLN A 9 -4.87 -15.20 -20.15
CA GLN A 9 -3.91 -14.56 -19.26
C GLN A 9 -3.94 -13.03 -19.41
N GLU A 10 -4.08 -12.54 -20.63
CA GLU A 10 -4.21 -11.10 -20.89
C GLU A 10 -5.54 -10.54 -20.35
N ALA A 11 -6.63 -11.29 -20.44
CA ALA A 11 -7.91 -10.93 -19.84
C ALA A 11 -7.82 -10.87 -18.31
N ALA A 12 -7.16 -11.85 -17.69
CA ALA A 12 -6.90 -11.87 -16.25
C ALA A 12 -6.03 -10.67 -15.82
N ARG A 13 -4.97 -10.37 -16.56
CA ARG A 13 -4.09 -9.22 -16.33
C ARG A 13 -4.87 -7.91 -16.37
N SER A 14 -5.66 -7.69 -17.40
CA SER A 14 -6.47 -6.47 -17.56
C SER A 14 -7.48 -6.30 -16.43
N ARG A 15 -8.16 -7.38 -16.06
CA ARG A 15 -9.11 -7.39 -14.93
C ARG A 15 -8.42 -7.04 -13.61
N ASN A 16 -7.32 -7.71 -13.31
CA ASN A 16 -6.57 -7.52 -12.07
C ASN A 16 -5.98 -6.11 -11.99
N ARG A 17 -5.43 -5.62 -13.09
CA ARG A 17 -4.94 -4.23 -13.18
C ARG A 17 -6.02 -3.22 -12.85
N SER A 18 -7.26 -3.43 -13.30
CA SER A 18 -8.39 -2.55 -12.97
C SER A 18 -8.70 -2.56 -11.48
N VAL A 19 -8.56 -3.71 -10.81
CA VAL A 19 -8.75 -3.81 -9.35
C VAL A 19 -7.65 -3.07 -8.60
N VAL A 20 -6.39 -3.17 -9.03
CA VAL A 20 -5.27 -2.39 -8.46
C VAL A 20 -5.57 -0.90 -8.59
N ALA A 21 -5.97 -0.43 -9.78
CA ALA A 21 -6.33 0.97 -10.00
C ALA A 21 -7.45 1.43 -9.08
N ARG A 22 -8.50 0.63 -8.89
CA ARG A 22 -9.59 0.93 -7.96
C ARG A 22 -9.10 1.06 -6.52
N TYR A 23 -8.28 0.13 -6.06
CA TYR A 23 -7.69 0.18 -4.72
C TYR A 23 -6.94 1.49 -4.48
N MET A 24 -6.08 1.86 -5.42
CA MET A 24 -5.22 3.04 -5.31
C MET A 24 -6.00 4.36 -5.42
N GLN A 25 -7.16 4.36 -6.05
CA GLN A 25 -7.99 5.55 -6.26
C GLN A 25 -9.04 5.79 -5.17
N THR A 26 -9.20 4.87 -4.22
CA THR A 26 -10.18 5.04 -3.13
C THR A 26 -9.83 6.25 -2.26
N ARG A 27 -10.83 7.08 -1.96
CA ARG A 27 -10.70 8.30 -1.15
C ARG A 27 -11.88 8.45 -0.21
N GLY A 28 -11.68 9.15 0.90
CA GLY A 28 -12.73 9.42 1.86
C GLY A 28 -13.43 8.12 2.31
N LEU A 29 -14.74 8.10 2.33
CA LEU A 29 -15.54 6.96 2.77
C LEU A 29 -15.42 5.71 1.87
N ASP A 30 -15.03 5.87 0.61
CA ASP A 30 -14.80 4.72 -0.28
C ASP A 30 -13.67 3.83 0.23
N ARG A 31 -12.76 4.36 1.03
CA ARG A 31 -11.69 3.59 1.68
C ARG A 31 -12.24 2.49 2.58
N LEU A 32 -13.42 2.67 3.16
CA LEU A 32 -14.09 1.66 3.99
C LEU A 32 -14.52 0.41 3.21
N ARG A 33 -14.54 0.49 1.89
CA ARG A 33 -14.94 -0.60 1.00
C ARG A 33 -13.76 -1.35 0.37
N ARG A 34 -12.52 -0.99 0.67
CA ARG A 34 -11.33 -1.66 0.11
C ARG A 34 -11.31 -3.16 0.38
N HIS A 35 -11.78 -3.59 1.54
CA HIS A 35 -11.84 -5.02 1.90
C HIS A 35 -12.68 -5.84 0.92
N GLU A 36 -13.65 -5.25 0.23
CA GLU A 36 -14.48 -5.93 -0.78
C GLU A 36 -13.67 -6.38 -1.99
N LEU A 37 -12.48 -5.80 -2.22
CA LEU A 37 -11.56 -6.17 -3.30
C LEU A 37 -10.72 -7.41 -2.97
N PHE A 38 -10.74 -7.87 -1.74
CA PHE A 38 -9.92 -8.99 -1.24
C PHE A 38 -10.67 -10.32 -1.27
N THR A 39 -9.87 -11.41 -1.30
CA THR A 39 -10.38 -12.75 -0.97
C THR A 39 -10.81 -12.82 0.49
N GLN A 40 -11.60 -13.82 0.88
CA GLN A 40 -12.07 -13.97 2.27
C GLN A 40 -10.91 -14.09 3.27
N ASP A 41 -9.85 -14.78 2.89
CA ASP A 41 -8.63 -14.99 3.68
C ASP A 41 -7.48 -14.03 3.29
N GLY A 42 -7.78 -13.03 2.47
CA GLY A 42 -6.78 -12.07 1.99
C GLY A 42 -6.11 -11.31 3.11
N GLU A 43 -4.90 -10.84 2.85
CA GLU A 43 -4.11 -10.07 3.79
C GLU A 43 -3.55 -8.79 3.16
N GLY A 44 -3.39 -7.78 3.98
CA GLY A 44 -2.79 -6.52 3.58
C GLY A 44 -2.17 -5.79 4.74
N GLY A 45 -1.18 -4.97 4.47
CA GLY A 45 -0.56 -4.18 5.52
C GLY A 45 0.80 -3.60 5.17
N LEU A 46 1.45 -3.07 6.20
CA LEU A 46 2.74 -2.41 6.12
C LEU A 46 3.87 -3.42 6.27
N TRP A 47 4.70 -3.54 5.24
CA TRP A 47 5.84 -4.45 5.25
C TRP A 47 7.07 -3.83 5.94
N THR A 48 7.29 -2.53 5.76
CA THR A 48 8.45 -1.81 6.31
C THR A 48 8.09 -1.08 7.59
N THR A 49 8.67 -1.50 8.71
CA THR A 49 8.48 -0.90 10.04
C THR A 49 9.83 -0.66 10.72
N GLU A 50 9.82 0.14 11.78
CA GLU A 50 10.99 0.43 12.60
C GLU A 50 11.50 -0.80 13.39
N THR A 51 10.63 -1.77 13.64
CA THR A 51 11.00 -3.01 14.33
C THR A 51 11.59 -4.07 13.41
N GLY A 52 11.40 -3.90 12.09
CA GLY A 52 11.73 -4.93 11.09
C GLY A 52 10.66 -6.00 10.93
N GLU A 53 9.63 -6.01 11.79
CA GLU A 53 8.51 -6.95 11.70
C GLU A 53 7.34 -6.32 10.94
N PRO A 54 6.82 -6.96 9.87
CA PRO A 54 5.65 -6.47 9.16
C PRO A 54 4.39 -6.42 10.02
N ILE A 55 3.53 -5.44 9.74
CA ILE A 55 2.19 -5.35 10.31
C ILE A 55 1.21 -5.78 9.22
N MET A 56 0.81 -7.04 9.25
CA MET A 56 -0.12 -7.62 8.28
C MET A 56 -1.46 -7.92 8.92
N ILE A 57 -2.52 -7.41 8.32
CA ILE A 57 -3.90 -7.63 8.71
C ILE A 57 -4.43 -8.80 7.89
N LYS A 58 -4.84 -9.86 8.55
CA LYS A 58 -5.26 -11.11 7.90
C LYS A 58 -6.76 -11.32 8.00
N GLY A 59 -7.37 -11.58 6.84
CA GLY A 59 -8.78 -11.83 6.70
C GLY A 59 -9.60 -10.59 6.38
N LYS A 60 -10.61 -10.79 5.54
CA LYS A 60 -11.45 -9.72 5.00
C LYS A 60 -12.15 -8.91 6.09
N ASP A 61 -12.62 -9.57 7.15
CA ASP A 61 -13.30 -8.91 8.26
C ASP A 61 -12.34 -7.99 9.05
N ARG A 62 -11.11 -8.46 9.28
CA ARG A 62 -10.06 -7.65 9.92
C ARG A 62 -9.62 -6.48 9.04
N LEU A 63 -9.57 -6.69 7.74
CA LEU A 63 -9.28 -5.60 6.78
C LEU A 63 -10.37 -4.53 6.81
N ALA A 64 -11.63 -4.91 6.99
CA ALA A 64 -12.73 -3.96 7.16
C ALA A 64 -12.58 -3.12 8.45
N GLU A 65 -12.24 -3.75 9.57
CA GLU A 65 -11.96 -3.06 10.84
C GLU A 65 -10.75 -2.12 10.72
N HIS A 66 -9.69 -2.59 10.06
CA HIS A 66 -8.49 -1.77 9.80
C HIS A 66 -8.80 -0.54 8.96
N ALA A 67 -9.72 -0.65 7.99
CA ALA A 67 -10.12 0.49 7.17
C ALA A 67 -10.78 1.60 7.99
N VAL A 68 -11.57 1.25 9.01
CA VAL A 68 -12.15 2.20 9.95
C VAL A 68 -11.05 2.91 10.74
N TRP A 69 -10.15 2.15 11.34
CA TRP A 69 -8.98 2.70 12.05
C TRP A 69 -8.14 3.62 11.15
N SER A 70 -7.87 3.18 9.92
CA SER A 70 -7.07 3.94 8.96
C SER A 70 -7.75 5.27 8.57
N LEU A 71 -9.08 5.28 8.43
CA LEU A 71 -9.81 6.51 8.13
C LEU A 71 -9.75 7.51 9.30
N GLU A 72 -9.73 7.05 10.54
CA GLU A 72 -9.57 7.89 11.73
C GLU A 72 -8.16 8.46 11.84
N CYS A 73 -7.15 7.61 11.62
CA CYS A 73 -5.74 8.00 11.74
C CYS A 73 -5.22 8.82 10.56
N PHE A 74 -5.77 8.61 9.37
CA PHE A 74 -5.40 9.28 8.12
C PHE A 74 -6.65 9.80 7.40
N PRO A 75 -7.34 10.82 7.95
CA PRO A 75 -8.68 11.18 7.50
C PRO A 75 -8.78 11.67 6.05
N ASP A 76 -7.75 12.32 5.55
CA ASP A 76 -7.69 12.90 4.20
C ASP A 76 -6.64 12.25 3.30
N TRP A 77 -6.19 11.03 3.64
CA TRP A 77 -5.14 10.35 2.89
C TRP A 77 -5.52 10.11 1.44
N SER A 78 -4.59 10.41 0.54
CA SER A 78 -4.71 10.08 -0.87
C SER A 78 -3.38 9.63 -1.46
N TRP A 79 -3.48 8.71 -2.41
CA TRP A 79 -2.40 8.30 -3.28
C TRP A 79 -2.42 9.15 -4.55
N PHE A 80 -1.24 9.51 -5.06
CA PHE A 80 -1.08 10.26 -6.31
C PHE A 80 0.23 9.89 -6.99
N ASN A 81 0.46 10.36 -8.21
CA ASN A 81 1.58 9.92 -9.05
C ASN A 81 1.65 8.39 -9.15
N ILE A 82 0.51 7.76 -9.39
CA ILE A 82 0.37 6.30 -9.37
C ILE A 82 0.85 5.72 -10.69
N GLU A 83 1.85 4.84 -10.61
CA GLU A 83 2.32 4.02 -11.73
C GLU A 83 2.12 2.55 -11.40
N ILE A 84 1.39 1.83 -12.24
CA ILE A 84 1.10 0.41 -12.08
C ILE A 84 1.98 -0.38 -13.05
N PHE A 85 2.77 -1.30 -12.51
CA PHE A 85 3.68 -2.14 -13.28
C PHE A 85 3.16 -3.57 -13.36
N ASP A 86 2.98 -4.05 -14.57
CA ASP A 86 2.69 -5.44 -14.84
C ASP A 86 3.95 -6.29 -14.60
N THR A 87 3.75 -7.56 -14.27
CA THR A 87 4.82 -8.54 -14.17
C THR A 87 4.59 -9.66 -15.20
N GLN A 88 5.50 -10.61 -15.25
CA GLN A 88 5.31 -11.80 -16.09
C GLN A 88 4.11 -12.65 -15.63
N ASP A 89 3.76 -12.56 -14.34
CA ASP A 89 2.61 -13.25 -13.78
C ASP A 89 1.38 -12.31 -13.84
N PRO A 90 0.29 -12.70 -14.54
CA PRO A 90 -0.92 -11.87 -14.64
C PRO A 90 -1.63 -11.63 -13.30
N ASP A 91 -1.26 -12.38 -12.27
CA ASP A 91 -1.79 -12.26 -10.91
C ASP A 91 -0.89 -11.46 -9.95
N ARG A 92 0.18 -10.81 -10.46
CA ARG A 92 1.11 -10.02 -9.66
C ARG A 92 1.37 -8.66 -10.25
N PHE A 93 1.30 -7.63 -9.39
CA PHE A 93 1.52 -6.23 -9.77
C PHE A 93 2.37 -5.51 -8.73
N TRP A 94 3.13 -4.54 -9.22
CA TRP A 94 3.77 -3.55 -8.40
C TRP A 94 3.20 -2.17 -8.71
N VAL A 95 3.14 -1.31 -7.70
CA VAL A 95 2.72 0.09 -7.85
C VAL A 95 3.76 0.96 -7.19
N GLU A 96 4.19 1.99 -7.88
CA GLU A 96 4.98 3.09 -7.31
C GLU A 96 4.08 4.32 -7.25
N CYS A 97 4.09 5.02 -6.12
CA CYS A 97 3.25 6.21 -5.94
C CYS A 97 3.76 7.09 -4.80
N ASP A 98 3.18 8.27 -4.70
CA ASP A 98 3.27 9.13 -3.54
C ASP A 98 1.99 9.04 -2.72
N GLY A 99 2.08 9.38 -1.43
CA GLY A 99 0.95 9.49 -0.54
C GLY A 99 1.09 10.67 0.38
N ALA A 100 -0.02 11.33 0.69
CA ALA A 100 -0.02 12.47 1.58
C ALA A 100 -1.34 12.63 2.33
N GLY A 101 -1.26 13.21 3.51
CA GLY A 101 -2.41 13.53 4.34
C GLY A 101 -2.03 13.86 5.77
N ILE A 102 -3.03 14.02 6.60
CA ILE A 102 -2.87 14.18 8.05
C ILE A 102 -2.59 12.80 8.66
N ILE A 103 -1.73 12.78 9.67
CA ILE A 103 -1.50 11.61 10.53
C ILE A 103 -1.90 11.94 11.96
N ARG A 104 -2.74 11.07 12.56
CA ARG A 104 -3.25 11.17 13.94
C ARG A 104 -3.06 9.85 14.66
N PHE A 105 -1.92 9.69 15.31
CA PHE A 105 -1.68 8.51 16.16
C PHE A 105 -1.84 8.89 17.63
N ALA A 106 -2.47 8.02 18.41
CA ALA A 106 -2.64 8.23 19.84
C ALA A 106 -1.28 8.37 20.53
N GLY A 107 -1.14 9.42 21.34
CA GLY A 107 0.10 9.72 22.06
C GLY A 107 1.12 10.56 21.29
N TYR A 108 0.82 10.95 20.05
CA TYR A 108 1.67 11.79 19.20
C TYR A 108 0.92 13.05 18.74
N PRO A 109 1.65 14.17 18.48
CA PRO A 109 1.01 15.33 17.89
C PRO A 109 0.51 15.02 16.48
N GLU A 110 -0.64 15.61 16.13
CA GLU A 110 -1.13 15.57 14.75
C GLU A 110 -0.15 16.29 13.82
N GLY A 111 0.10 15.71 12.65
CA GLY A 111 1.05 16.26 11.70
C GLY A 111 0.64 16.07 10.25
N ARG A 112 1.38 16.71 9.37
CA ARG A 112 1.32 16.45 7.92
C ARG A 112 2.28 15.33 7.60
N TYR A 113 1.79 14.30 6.92
CA TYR A 113 2.55 13.13 6.51
C TYR A 113 2.58 13.01 4.98
N GLU A 114 3.77 12.93 4.45
CA GLU A 114 4.03 12.68 3.04
C GLU A 114 5.12 11.61 2.93
N ASN A 115 4.97 10.69 1.98
CA ASN A 115 5.95 9.64 1.76
C ASN A 115 5.87 9.11 0.33
N HIS A 116 6.89 8.37 -0.05
CA HIS A 116 6.94 7.60 -1.29
C HIS A 116 6.72 6.13 -0.97
N PHE A 117 5.93 5.45 -1.81
CA PHE A 117 5.45 4.09 -1.53
C PHE A 117 5.66 3.18 -2.73
N ILE A 118 5.88 1.92 -2.40
CA ILE A 118 5.74 0.80 -3.33
C ILE A 118 4.71 -0.15 -2.74
N HIS A 119 3.73 -0.57 -3.54
CA HIS A 119 2.76 -1.59 -3.17
C HIS A 119 2.96 -2.84 -4.02
N PHE A 120 2.78 -3.98 -3.40
CA PHE A 120 2.70 -5.26 -4.07
C PHE A 120 1.30 -5.83 -3.95
N PHE A 121 0.78 -6.38 -5.05
CA PHE A 121 -0.52 -7.03 -5.10
C PHE A 121 -0.40 -8.43 -5.71
N ARG A 122 -1.02 -9.38 -5.05
CA ARG A 122 -1.22 -10.74 -5.58
C ARG A 122 -2.71 -11.02 -5.65
N PHE A 123 -3.13 -11.68 -6.73
CA PHE A 123 -4.52 -12.01 -7.01
C PHE A 123 -4.78 -13.51 -7.00
N VAL A 124 -5.99 -13.88 -6.61
CA VAL A 124 -6.58 -15.20 -6.80
C VAL A 124 -8.01 -14.98 -7.30
N ASP A 125 -8.34 -15.54 -8.44
CA ASP A 125 -9.68 -15.46 -9.07
C ASP A 125 -10.23 -14.02 -9.14
N GLY A 126 -9.39 -13.06 -9.48
CA GLY A 126 -9.78 -11.65 -9.64
C GLY A 126 -9.94 -10.86 -8.35
N LYS A 127 -9.57 -11.42 -7.22
CA LYS A 127 -9.55 -10.77 -5.91
C LYS A 127 -8.14 -10.68 -5.36
N ILE A 128 -7.87 -9.65 -4.56
CA ILE A 128 -6.57 -9.47 -3.90
C ILE A 128 -6.43 -10.52 -2.79
N SER A 129 -5.43 -11.39 -2.92
CA SER A 129 -5.06 -12.34 -1.86
C SER A 129 -3.99 -11.77 -0.93
N GLN A 130 -3.16 -10.88 -1.43
CA GLN A 130 -2.12 -10.21 -0.63
C GLN A 130 -1.85 -8.81 -1.17
N GLN A 131 -1.78 -7.84 -0.26
CA GLN A 131 -1.26 -6.50 -0.52
C GLN A 131 -0.16 -6.21 0.49
N ARG A 132 0.96 -5.68 0.02
CA ARG A 132 2.07 -5.24 0.88
C ARG A 132 2.44 -3.81 0.55
N GLU A 133 2.59 -3.00 1.58
CA GLU A 133 3.01 -1.60 1.47
C GLU A 133 4.45 -1.44 1.95
N PHE A 134 5.26 -0.78 1.16
CA PHE A 134 6.65 -0.45 1.47
C PHE A 134 6.80 1.06 1.46
N MET A 135 7.42 1.59 2.48
CA MET A 135 7.67 3.05 2.59
C MET A 135 8.92 3.30 3.44
N ASN A 136 9.34 4.56 3.51
CA ASN A 136 10.42 4.99 4.39
C ASN A 136 9.87 5.34 5.78
N PRO A 137 10.15 4.52 6.82
CA PRO A 137 9.64 4.77 8.17
C PRO A 137 10.11 6.09 8.78
N CYS A 138 11.27 6.59 8.38
CA CYS A 138 11.81 7.85 8.87
C CYS A 138 10.92 9.05 8.54
N GLN A 139 10.24 9.04 7.40
CA GLN A 139 9.29 10.11 7.06
C GLN A 139 8.05 10.09 7.95
N GLN A 140 7.59 8.89 8.32
CA GLN A 140 6.48 8.76 9.27
C GLN A 140 6.89 9.26 10.67
N PHE A 141 8.09 8.93 11.14
CA PHE A 141 8.61 9.44 12.40
C PHE A 141 8.64 10.96 12.43
N ARG A 142 9.15 11.60 11.39
CA ARG A 142 9.18 13.06 11.29
C ARG A 142 7.78 13.68 11.36
N ALA A 143 6.82 13.07 10.69
CA ALA A 143 5.42 13.51 10.73
C ALA A 143 4.79 13.39 12.12
N LEU A 144 5.24 12.42 12.93
CA LEU A 144 4.81 12.20 14.31
C LEU A 144 5.61 13.02 15.34
N GLY A 145 6.58 13.82 14.92
CA GLY A 145 7.46 14.57 15.81
C GLY A 145 8.50 13.72 16.53
N ILE A 146 8.80 12.54 16.00
CA ILE A 146 9.82 11.63 16.53
C ILE A 146 11.17 11.98 15.89
N ALA A 147 12.20 12.18 16.72
CA ALA A 147 13.54 12.45 16.22
C ALA A 147 14.12 11.25 15.47
N VAL A 148 14.70 11.51 14.30
CA VAL A 148 15.38 10.51 13.48
C VAL A 148 16.88 10.75 13.55
N PRO A 149 17.69 9.76 13.96
CA PRO A 149 19.13 9.92 13.98
C PRO A 149 19.69 10.00 12.56
N ASN A 150 20.75 10.82 12.41
CA ASN A 150 21.49 10.90 11.16
C ASN A 150 22.60 9.83 11.14
N VAL A 151 22.75 9.19 10.00
CA VAL A 151 23.88 8.29 9.73
C VAL A 151 24.93 9.06 8.92
N ILE A 152 26.17 8.99 9.39
CA ILE A 152 27.32 9.58 8.67
C ILE A 152 27.66 8.67 7.50
N ARG A 153 27.65 9.21 6.28
CA ARG A 153 27.94 8.49 5.04
C ARG A 153 29.05 9.21 4.27
N GLU A 154 30.25 9.15 4.83
CA GLU A 154 31.42 9.73 4.19
C GLU A 154 31.85 8.92 2.97
N GLY A 155 32.32 9.59 1.92
CA GLY A 155 32.86 8.97 0.73
C GLY A 155 31.86 8.48 -0.31
N ILE A 156 30.55 8.74 -0.10
CA ILE A 156 29.55 8.47 -1.14
C ILE A 156 29.64 9.58 -2.20
N PRO A 157 30.01 9.28 -3.45
CA PRO A 157 30.00 10.29 -4.50
C PRO A 157 28.56 10.61 -4.90
N THR A 158 28.17 11.83 -4.70
CA THR A 158 26.83 12.36 -5.06
C THR A 158 26.95 13.59 -5.93
#